data_3a6dd45156c35544794ce0488f1acf19
#
_entry.id   3a6dd45156c35544794ce0488f1acf19
#
_cell.length_a   1.000
_cell.length_b   1.000
_cell.length_c   1.000
_cell.angle_alpha   90.00
_cell.angle_beta   90.00
_cell.angle_gamma   90.00
#
_symmetry.space_group_name_H-M   'P 1'
#
loop_
_entity.id
_entity.type
_entity.pdbx_description
1 polymer ?
#
loop_
_entity_poly.entity_id
_entity_poly.type
_entity_poly.pdbx_seq_one_letter_code
_entity_poly.pdbx_strand_id
1 'polypeptide(L)'
;MKTRSVLKTAAMALVLFCGHPLGWSQGYPSKPVRMVVPFPPGTGTDLTARLMSQQLQAALGQPFVVDNKPGAGGSIGAMEVVRAAPDGHTLLFSSNSAAASNVALLKAMPYDPVKDFTAVAGIGEAVLVLMVKVDHPAKNLQEFMAYVNQRPGKVDGGYGSSSSQISIAVLNKLAKFNTLAVPYKGIPLAINDVIAGVIDFTFVDMGNAIAQAKGGKLRALGITAVKRSPLVPDWPALAEVMPGFDITAWFAVMGPAGMPKDVVDKLNSTINQILRQAEFRDKLASSGIAPMPMTPEQIKNFVPSEVAKWLQLAKDANIQPE
;
A
#
# COMPACT_ATOMS: atom_id res chain seq x y z
N MET A 1 -44.21 -39.61 -81.42
CA MET A 1 -44.95 -38.33 -81.30
C MET A 1 -44.70 -37.80 -79.90
N LYS A 2 -44.36 -36.57 -79.78
CA LYS A 2 -43.74 -35.78 -78.70
C LYS A 2 -44.41 -35.89 -77.34
N THR A 3 -43.63 -36.19 -76.30
CA THR A 3 -43.99 -35.97 -74.88
C THR A 3 -42.90 -35.07 -74.24
N ARG A 4 -43.32 -33.93 -73.80
CA ARG A 4 -42.53 -32.92 -73.11
C ARG A 4 -42.38 -33.30 -71.65
N SER A 5 -41.11 -33.44 -71.24
CA SER A 5 -40.73 -33.57 -69.84
C SER A 5 -40.72 -32.20 -69.16
N VAL A 6 -41.39 -32.06 -68.02
CA VAL A 6 -41.38 -30.86 -67.16
C VAL A 6 -40.48 -31.16 -65.97
N LEU A 7 -39.29 -30.59 -66.01
CA LEU A 7 -38.36 -30.56 -64.83
C LEU A 7 -38.93 -29.59 -63.80
N LYS A 8 -39.26 -30.12 -62.64
CA LYS A 8 -39.53 -29.32 -61.45
C LYS A 8 -38.24 -29.13 -60.68
N THR A 9 -37.66 -27.95 -60.73
CA THR A 9 -36.50 -27.55 -59.93
C THR A 9 -36.95 -27.26 -58.52
N ALA A 10 -36.64 -28.09 -57.54
CA ALA A 10 -36.80 -27.84 -56.11
C ALA A 10 -35.60 -27.00 -55.63
N ALA A 11 -35.82 -25.72 -55.38
CA ALA A 11 -34.86 -24.85 -54.70
C ALA A 11 -34.82 -25.18 -53.19
N MET A 12 -33.79 -25.86 -52.76
CA MET A 12 -33.50 -26.13 -51.34
C MET A 12 -32.85 -24.88 -50.73
N ALA A 13 -33.62 -24.05 -50.02
CA ALA A 13 -33.15 -22.92 -49.25
C ALA A 13 -32.35 -23.43 -48.04
N LEU A 14 -31.02 -23.36 -48.15
CA LEU A 14 -30.11 -23.64 -47.05
C LEU A 14 -30.10 -22.41 -46.11
N VAL A 15 -30.90 -22.45 -45.04
CA VAL A 15 -30.90 -21.45 -43.97
C VAL A 15 -29.62 -21.67 -43.16
N LEU A 16 -28.59 -20.88 -43.47
CA LEU A 16 -27.39 -20.75 -42.64
C LEU A 16 -27.83 -20.08 -41.31
N PHE A 17 -28.10 -20.89 -40.31
CA PHE A 17 -28.17 -20.48 -38.93
C PHE A 17 -26.77 -20.05 -38.51
N CYS A 18 -26.43 -18.79 -38.68
CA CYS A 18 -25.28 -18.17 -37.99
C CYS A 18 -25.58 -18.21 -36.49
N GLY A 19 -25.30 -19.35 -35.88
CA GLY A 19 -25.21 -19.46 -34.42
C GLY A 19 -24.10 -18.52 -33.96
N HIS A 20 -24.45 -17.30 -33.56
CA HIS A 20 -23.59 -16.50 -32.76
C HIS A 20 -23.32 -17.32 -31.50
N PRO A 21 -22.06 -17.69 -31.18
CA PRO A 21 -21.81 -18.24 -29.87
C PRO A 21 -22.28 -17.17 -28.88
N LEU A 22 -23.32 -17.46 -28.12
CA LEU A 22 -23.58 -16.74 -26.88
C LEU A 22 -22.29 -16.83 -26.09
N GLY A 23 -21.46 -15.81 -26.24
CA GLY A 23 -20.25 -15.67 -25.45
C GLY A 23 -20.73 -15.69 -24.01
N TRP A 24 -20.56 -16.82 -23.37
CA TRP A 24 -20.67 -16.91 -21.93
C TRP A 24 -19.67 -15.87 -21.44
N SER A 25 -20.20 -14.75 -20.97
CA SER A 25 -19.39 -13.78 -20.23
C SER A 25 -18.72 -14.57 -19.12
N GLN A 26 -17.48 -14.98 -19.36
CA GLN A 26 -16.70 -15.66 -18.32
C GLN A 26 -16.66 -14.70 -17.16
N GLY A 27 -17.34 -15.08 -16.06
CA GLY A 27 -17.44 -14.23 -14.89
C GLY A 27 -16.04 -13.82 -14.41
N TYR A 28 -15.86 -12.54 -14.11
CA TYR A 28 -14.59 -12.06 -13.55
C TYR A 28 -14.34 -12.70 -12.18
N PRO A 29 -13.10 -13.12 -11.86
CA PRO A 29 -11.93 -13.22 -12.75
C PRO A 29 -11.97 -14.52 -13.59
N SER A 30 -11.62 -14.43 -14.87
CA SER A 30 -11.60 -15.58 -15.80
C SER A 30 -10.22 -16.26 -15.90
N LYS A 31 -9.18 -15.64 -15.34
CA LYS A 31 -7.77 -16.08 -15.32
C LYS A 31 -7.11 -15.57 -14.04
N PRO A 32 -5.88 -16.02 -13.70
CA PRO A 32 -5.15 -15.51 -12.56
C PRO A 32 -5.03 -13.98 -12.58
N VAL A 33 -5.17 -13.36 -11.39
CA VAL A 33 -5.03 -11.93 -11.16
C VAL A 33 -3.65 -11.65 -10.59
N ARG A 34 -2.91 -10.73 -11.20
CA ARG A 34 -1.62 -10.27 -10.71
C ARG A 34 -1.82 -9.10 -9.77
N MET A 35 -1.38 -9.26 -8.52
CA MET A 35 -1.38 -8.22 -7.50
C MET A 35 0.02 -7.62 -7.39
N VAL A 36 0.25 -6.51 -8.07
CA VAL A 36 1.54 -5.80 -8.03
C VAL A 36 1.67 -5.10 -6.67
N VAL A 37 2.78 -5.39 -5.98
CA VAL A 37 3.17 -4.75 -4.72
C VAL A 37 4.41 -3.91 -4.98
N PRO A 38 4.35 -2.57 -4.79
CA PRO A 38 5.43 -1.67 -5.19
C PRO A 38 6.59 -1.62 -4.18
N PHE A 39 6.70 -2.61 -3.30
CA PHE A 39 7.72 -2.71 -2.26
C PHE A 39 8.32 -4.11 -2.16
N PRO A 40 9.53 -4.25 -1.55
CA PRO A 40 10.15 -5.55 -1.34
C PRO A 40 9.28 -6.50 -0.51
N PRO A 41 9.50 -7.82 -0.66
CA PRO A 41 8.94 -8.82 0.26
C PRO A 41 9.26 -8.50 1.73
N GLY A 42 8.31 -8.83 2.63
CA GLY A 42 8.44 -8.62 4.06
C GLY A 42 8.09 -7.23 4.56
N THR A 43 7.74 -6.29 3.69
CA THR A 43 7.15 -5.00 4.10
C THR A 43 5.71 -5.18 4.57
N GLY A 44 5.19 -4.26 5.40
CA GLY A 44 3.79 -4.28 5.80
C GLY A 44 2.82 -4.32 4.62
N THR A 45 3.15 -3.61 3.52
CA THR A 45 2.40 -3.66 2.26
C THR A 45 2.37 -5.06 1.64
N ASP A 46 3.53 -5.73 1.57
CA ASP A 46 3.64 -7.09 1.01
C ASP A 46 2.88 -8.12 1.86
N LEU A 47 3.07 -8.09 3.18
CA LEU A 47 2.41 -9.01 4.09
C LEU A 47 0.89 -8.87 4.02
N THR A 48 0.39 -7.64 4.00
CA THR A 48 -1.06 -7.36 3.89
C THR A 48 -1.61 -7.77 2.53
N ALA A 49 -0.85 -7.52 1.45
CA ALA A 49 -1.22 -7.95 0.10
C ALA A 49 -1.35 -9.47 -0.01
N ARG A 50 -0.43 -10.23 0.61
CA ARG A 50 -0.50 -11.70 0.62
C ARG A 50 -1.71 -12.22 1.40
N LEU A 51 -2.00 -11.64 2.57
CA LEU A 51 -3.19 -11.97 3.35
C LEU A 51 -4.47 -11.71 2.55
N MET A 52 -4.60 -10.55 1.91
CA MET A 52 -5.75 -10.21 1.08
C MET A 52 -5.84 -11.10 -0.17
N SER A 53 -4.74 -11.36 -0.86
CA SER A 53 -4.69 -12.20 -2.05
C SER A 53 -5.16 -13.62 -1.78
N GLN A 54 -4.77 -14.19 -0.63
CA GLN A 54 -5.23 -15.52 -0.20
C GLN A 54 -6.75 -15.56 -0.02
N GLN A 55 -7.34 -14.54 0.59
CA GLN A 55 -8.79 -14.46 0.80
C GLN A 55 -9.54 -14.21 -0.51
N LEU A 56 -9.00 -13.35 -1.39
CA LEU A 56 -9.58 -13.12 -2.72
C LEU A 56 -9.58 -14.39 -3.57
N GLN A 57 -8.50 -15.17 -3.54
CA GLN A 57 -8.43 -16.47 -4.22
C GLN A 57 -9.51 -17.41 -3.70
N ALA A 58 -9.69 -17.52 -2.39
CA ALA A 58 -10.71 -18.37 -1.79
C ALA A 58 -12.14 -17.93 -2.17
N ALA A 59 -12.38 -16.61 -2.22
CA ALA A 59 -13.71 -16.05 -2.52
C ALA A 59 -14.06 -16.06 -4.01
N LEU A 60 -13.08 -15.86 -4.91
CA LEU A 60 -13.30 -15.65 -6.34
C LEU A 60 -12.88 -16.84 -7.22
N GLY A 61 -12.24 -17.87 -6.66
CA GLY A 61 -11.91 -19.12 -7.34
C GLY A 61 -10.74 -19.04 -8.35
N GLN A 62 -10.08 -17.88 -8.47
CA GLN A 62 -8.90 -17.73 -9.31
C GLN A 62 -7.70 -17.28 -8.46
N PRO A 63 -6.46 -17.69 -8.81
CA PRO A 63 -5.27 -17.24 -8.09
C PRO A 63 -5.09 -15.73 -8.12
N PHE A 64 -4.78 -15.14 -6.97
CA PHE A 64 -4.28 -13.77 -6.84
C PHE A 64 -2.79 -13.83 -6.50
N VAL A 65 -1.95 -13.56 -7.49
CA VAL A 65 -0.49 -13.75 -7.40
C VAL A 65 0.18 -12.44 -7.05
N VAL A 66 0.83 -12.38 -5.88
CA VAL A 66 1.62 -11.21 -5.46
C VAL A 66 2.92 -11.14 -6.26
N ASP A 67 3.14 -9.99 -6.91
CA ASP A 67 4.32 -9.67 -7.70
C ASP A 67 4.99 -8.40 -7.18
N ASN A 68 6.13 -8.54 -6.50
CA ASN A 68 6.85 -7.42 -5.89
C ASN A 68 7.67 -6.66 -6.95
N LYS A 69 7.40 -5.37 -7.13
CA LYS A 69 8.08 -4.45 -8.07
C LYS A 69 8.59 -3.21 -7.34
N PRO A 70 9.64 -3.35 -6.52
CA PRO A 70 10.15 -2.24 -5.72
C PRO A 70 10.97 -1.24 -6.54
N GLY A 71 11.07 -0.02 -6.01
CA GLY A 71 11.97 1.03 -6.51
C GLY A 71 11.28 2.38 -6.66
N ALA A 72 12.06 3.46 -6.60
CA ALA A 72 11.63 4.86 -6.69
C ALA A 72 10.40 5.17 -5.81
N GLY A 73 10.47 4.81 -4.50
CA GLY A 73 9.36 5.03 -3.57
C GLY A 73 8.07 4.26 -3.93
N GLY A 74 8.15 3.21 -4.75
CA GLY A 74 7.01 2.43 -5.25
C GLY A 74 6.51 2.86 -6.64
N SER A 75 7.08 3.90 -7.24
CA SER A 75 6.62 4.40 -8.55
C SER A 75 6.85 3.40 -9.68
N ILE A 76 7.87 2.53 -9.59
CA ILE A 76 8.14 1.51 -10.62
C ILE A 76 6.97 0.52 -10.70
N GLY A 77 6.54 -0.03 -9.57
CA GLY A 77 5.40 -0.95 -9.54
C GLY A 77 4.08 -0.29 -9.90
N ALA A 78 3.86 0.95 -9.46
CA ALA A 78 2.69 1.74 -9.81
C ALA A 78 2.58 1.97 -11.32
N MET A 79 3.68 2.37 -11.98
CA MET A 79 3.74 2.57 -13.44
C MET A 79 3.47 1.30 -14.24
N GLU A 80 3.84 0.14 -13.71
CA GLU A 80 3.53 -1.13 -14.37
C GLU A 80 2.02 -1.38 -14.43
N VAL A 81 1.30 -1.00 -13.36
CA VAL A 81 -0.16 -1.10 -13.33
C VAL A 81 -0.81 -0.03 -14.20
N VAL A 82 -0.34 1.20 -14.17
CA VAL A 82 -0.84 2.27 -15.07
C VAL A 82 -0.84 1.84 -16.54
N ARG A 83 0.19 1.09 -16.97
CA ARG A 83 0.34 0.62 -18.34
C ARG A 83 -0.40 -0.69 -18.66
N ALA A 84 -0.99 -1.33 -17.67
CA ALA A 84 -1.68 -2.60 -17.86
C ALA A 84 -3.06 -2.40 -18.51
N ALA A 85 -3.59 -3.49 -19.09
CA ALA A 85 -4.97 -3.49 -19.60
C ALA A 85 -5.97 -3.28 -18.43
N PRO A 86 -7.02 -2.45 -18.61
CA PRO A 86 -7.98 -2.16 -17.56
C PRO A 86 -9.04 -3.26 -17.40
N ASP A 87 -8.64 -4.53 -17.52
CA ASP A 87 -9.52 -5.70 -17.45
C ASP A 87 -9.65 -6.30 -16.03
N GLY A 88 -8.99 -5.70 -15.04
CA GLY A 88 -9.00 -6.14 -13.66
C GLY A 88 -8.03 -7.29 -13.32
N HIS A 89 -7.27 -7.82 -14.29
CA HIS A 89 -6.34 -8.93 -14.05
C HIS A 89 -4.91 -8.46 -13.69
N THR A 90 -4.67 -7.15 -13.64
CA THR A 90 -3.48 -6.55 -13.05
C THR A 90 -3.93 -5.43 -12.12
N LEU A 91 -3.68 -5.61 -10.83
CA LEU A 91 -4.08 -4.69 -9.78
C LEU A 91 -2.84 -4.21 -9.01
N LEU A 92 -2.91 -3.02 -8.44
CA LEU A 92 -1.93 -2.47 -7.52
C LEU A 92 -2.44 -2.65 -6.09
N PHE A 93 -1.71 -3.36 -5.27
CA PHE A 93 -1.86 -3.24 -3.83
C PHE A 93 -1.01 -2.07 -3.36
N SER A 94 -1.64 -0.90 -3.30
CA SER A 94 -0.97 0.36 -3.05
C SER A 94 -0.81 0.65 -1.57
N SER A 95 0.17 1.49 -1.26
CA SER A 95 0.20 2.28 -0.03
C SER A 95 0.05 3.76 -0.36
N ASN A 96 -0.12 4.59 0.68
CA ASN A 96 -0.09 6.04 0.54
C ASN A 96 1.15 6.56 -0.23
N SER A 97 2.28 5.83 -0.22
CA SER A 97 3.47 6.24 -0.98
C SER A 97 3.16 6.38 -2.47
N ALA A 98 2.75 5.29 -3.11
CA ALA A 98 2.48 5.28 -4.54
C ALA A 98 1.16 6.01 -4.89
N ALA A 99 0.17 6.00 -3.99
CA ALA A 99 -1.15 6.56 -4.27
C ALA A 99 -1.32 8.03 -3.88
N ALA A 100 -0.41 8.62 -3.11
CA ALA A 100 -0.58 10.02 -2.64
C ALA A 100 0.75 10.73 -2.34
N SER A 101 1.57 10.22 -1.43
CA SER A 101 2.63 11.03 -0.81
C SER A 101 3.87 11.24 -1.69
N ASN A 102 4.11 10.40 -2.70
CA ASN A 102 5.21 10.62 -3.65
C ASN A 102 5.08 11.92 -4.45
N VAL A 103 3.86 12.46 -4.61
CA VAL A 103 3.63 13.77 -5.24
C VAL A 103 4.40 14.88 -4.52
N ALA A 104 4.61 14.73 -3.20
CA ALA A 104 5.33 15.70 -2.39
C ALA A 104 6.86 15.47 -2.34
N LEU A 105 7.34 14.31 -2.81
CA LEU A 105 8.73 13.88 -2.64
C LEU A 105 9.50 13.78 -3.96
N LEU A 106 8.81 13.57 -5.07
CA LEU A 106 9.43 13.40 -6.38
C LEU A 106 9.30 14.68 -7.21
N LYS A 107 10.42 15.17 -7.78
CA LYS A 107 10.41 16.31 -8.71
C LYS A 107 9.55 16.08 -9.94
N ALA A 108 9.50 14.84 -10.41
CA ALA A 108 8.73 14.43 -11.57
C ALA A 108 8.01 13.12 -11.26
N MET A 109 6.72 13.22 -10.96
CA MET A 109 5.87 12.04 -10.85
C MET A 109 5.64 11.44 -12.24
N PRO A 110 5.91 10.14 -12.44
CA PRO A 110 5.71 9.51 -13.74
C PRO A 110 4.23 9.17 -14.04
N TYR A 111 3.32 9.43 -13.11
CA TYR A 111 1.86 9.21 -13.22
C TYR A 111 1.11 10.21 -12.33
N ASP A 112 -0.17 10.38 -12.61
CA ASP A 112 -1.11 11.13 -11.77
C ASP A 112 -1.88 10.14 -10.87
N PRO A 113 -1.67 10.13 -9.54
CA PRO A 113 -2.32 9.15 -8.66
C PRO A 113 -3.84 9.26 -8.61
N VAL A 114 -4.41 10.38 -9.06
CA VAL A 114 -5.86 10.62 -9.08
C VAL A 114 -6.49 10.18 -10.41
N LYS A 115 -5.78 10.38 -11.55
CA LYS A 115 -6.34 10.16 -12.89
C LYS A 115 -5.95 8.81 -13.50
N ASP A 116 -4.74 8.31 -13.21
CA ASP A 116 -4.19 7.14 -13.90
C ASP A 116 -4.60 5.81 -13.25
N PHE A 117 -5.38 5.86 -12.16
CA PHE A 117 -5.91 4.69 -11.48
C PHE A 117 -7.43 4.70 -11.37
N THR A 118 -8.00 3.51 -11.40
CA THR A 118 -9.35 3.23 -10.94
C THR A 118 -9.28 2.80 -9.47
N ALA A 119 -9.96 3.51 -8.59
CA ALA A 119 -10.10 3.16 -7.18
C ALA A 119 -10.96 1.91 -7.03
N VAL A 120 -10.48 0.89 -6.31
CA VAL A 120 -11.21 -0.37 -6.09
C VAL A 120 -11.70 -0.48 -4.65
N ALA A 121 -10.80 -0.48 -3.66
CA ALA A 121 -11.17 -0.62 -2.25
C ALA A 121 -10.09 -0.08 -1.32
N GLY A 122 -10.49 0.53 -0.20
CA GLY A 122 -9.64 0.73 0.97
C GLY A 122 -9.43 -0.59 1.71
N ILE A 123 -8.24 -0.79 2.26
CA ILE A 123 -7.90 -2.02 2.99
C ILE A 123 -7.74 -1.75 4.48
N GLY A 124 -6.92 -0.79 4.83
CA GLY A 124 -6.66 -0.46 6.22
C GLY A 124 -5.65 0.66 6.37
N GLU A 125 -5.54 1.15 7.59
CA GLU A 125 -4.57 2.14 8.00
C GLU A 125 -3.66 1.60 9.10
N ALA A 126 -2.43 2.08 9.17
CA ALA A 126 -1.43 1.69 10.14
C ALA A 126 -0.55 2.86 10.54
N VAL A 127 -0.06 2.81 11.77
CA VAL A 127 0.94 3.75 12.26
C VAL A 127 2.35 3.18 12.09
N LEU A 128 3.36 4.04 12.11
CA LEU A 128 4.75 3.65 12.16
C LEU A 128 5.27 3.70 13.60
N VAL A 129 6.36 3.02 13.83
CA VAL A 129 7.03 2.94 15.14
C VAL A 129 8.47 3.43 14.98
N LEU A 130 8.87 4.39 15.79
CA LEU A 130 10.27 4.80 15.92
C LEU A 130 11.04 3.72 16.64
N MET A 131 12.01 3.12 15.97
CA MET A 131 12.80 2.00 16.46
C MET A 131 14.30 2.35 16.47
N VAL A 132 14.97 1.89 17.52
CA VAL A 132 16.44 1.93 17.67
C VAL A 132 16.96 0.53 17.98
N LYS A 133 18.27 0.31 17.85
CA LYS A 133 18.90 -0.94 18.27
C LYS A 133 18.62 -1.22 19.75
N VAL A 134 18.47 -2.49 20.15
CA VAL A 134 18.11 -2.86 21.52
C VAL A 134 19.11 -2.39 22.57
N ASP A 135 20.40 -2.34 22.22
CA ASP A 135 21.49 -1.85 23.07
C ASP A 135 21.76 -0.36 22.93
N HIS A 136 20.95 0.37 22.14
CA HIS A 136 21.07 1.82 22.02
C HIS A 136 21.07 2.51 23.40
N PRO A 137 21.91 3.56 23.61
CA PRO A 137 21.98 4.26 24.91
C PRO A 137 20.62 4.78 25.38
N ALA A 138 19.81 5.34 24.47
CA ALA A 138 18.47 5.82 24.80
C ALA A 138 17.49 4.65 25.00
N LYS A 139 16.79 4.64 26.15
CA LYS A 139 15.84 3.61 26.54
C LYS A 139 14.37 4.04 26.27
N ASN A 140 14.14 5.32 26.09
CA ASN A 140 12.84 5.93 25.85
C ASN A 140 12.99 7.15 24.91
N LEU A 141 11.85 7.76 24.56
CA LEU A 141 11.82 8.88 23.65
C LEU A 141 12.57 10.11 24.18
N GLN A 142 12.45 10.43 25.47
CA GLN A 142 13.11 11.58 26.09
C GLN A 142 14.64 11.42 26.04
N GLU A 143 15.15 10.23 26.37
CA GLU A 143 16.58 9.93 26.28
C GLU A 143 17.09 9.95 24.84
N PHE A 144 16.27 9.51 23.87
CA PHE A 144 16.60 9.61 22.45
C PHE A 144 16.69 11.06 22.00
N MET A 145 15.75 11.91 22.42
CA MET A 145 15.81 13.35 22.14
C MET A 145 17.10 13.98 22.69
N ALA A 146 17.46 13.64 23.94
CA ALA A 146 18.72 14.11 24.55
C ALA A 146 19.95 13.60 23.78
N TYR A 147 19.94 12.32 23.36
CA TYR A 147 21.00 11.71 22.58
C TYR A 147 21.23 12.42 21.24
N VAL A 148 20.16 12.71 20.50
CA VAL A 148 20.24 13.43 19.22
C VAL A 148 20.74 14.86 19.41
N ASN A 149 20.22 15.58 20.40
CA ASN A 149 20.65 16.96 20.71
C ASN A 149 22.13 17.10 21.04
N GLN A 150 22.73 16.06 21.66
CA GLN A 150 24.18 16.04 21.96
C GLN A 150 25.03 15.69 20.74
N ARG A 151 24.43 15.29 19.61
CA ARG A 151 25.12 14.80 18.41
C ARG A 151 24.54 15.38 17.12
N PRO A 152 24.51 16.73 16.99
CA PRO A 152 23.92 17.37 15.81
C PRO A 152 24.65 16.93 14.53
N GLY A 153 23.87 16.46 13.54
CA GLY A 153 24.37 15.98 12.25
C GLY A 153 25.16 14.67 12.28
N LYS A 154 25.08 13.91 13.39
CA LYS A 154 25.79 12.62 13.56
C LYS A 154 24.85 11.46 13.90
N VAL A 155 23.56 11.64 13.70
CA VAL A 155 22.55 10.64 13.96
C VAL A 155 21.79 10.40 12.65
N ASP A 156 21.76 9.16 12.20
CA ASP A 156 21.25 8.76 10.90
C ASP A 156 19.93 8.00 11.05
N GLY A 157 18.91 8.42 10.30
CA GLY A 157 17.62 7.76 10.24
C GLY A 157 17.37 7.11 8.88
N GLY A 158 17.08 5.80 8.85
CA GLY A 158 16.76 5.09 7.62
C GLY A 158 15.30 5.22 7.22
N TYR A 159 15.04 5.33 5.92
CA TYR A 159 13.67 5.27 5.39
C TYR A 159 13.59 4.38 4.14
N GLY A 160 12.45 3.72 3.97
CA GLY A 160 12.18 2.84 2.82
C GLY A 160 10.77 3.03 2.26
N SER A 161 10.09 4.09 2.69
CA SER A 161 8.78 4.53 2.19
C SER A 161 8.65 6.04 2.39
N SER A 162 7.74 6.69 1.68
CA SER A 162 7.49 8.12 1.86
C SER A 162 6.96 8.46 3.25
N SER A 163 6.16 7.57 3.87
CA SER A 163 5.71 7.78 5.25
C SER A 163 6.89 7.81 6.23
N SER A 164 7.86 6.88 6.12
CA SER A 164 9.04 6.87 6.99
C SER A 164 9.96 8.07 6.73
N GLN A 165 10.13 8.50 5.47
CA GLN A 165 10.87 9.71 5.12
C GLN A 165 10.26 10.97 5.75
N ILE A 166 8.95 11.16 5.56
CA ILE A 166 8.22 12.29 6.14
C ILE A 166 8.23 12.23 7.67
N SER A 167 8.15 11.02 8.27
CA SER A 167 8.26 10.86 9.72
C SER A 167 9.59 11.36 10.26
N ILE A 168 10.73 11.08 9.58
CA ILE A 168 12.05 11.62 9.94
C ILE A 168 12.05 13.15 9.84
N ALA A 169 11.51 13.70 8.76
CA ALA A 169 11.48 15.14 8.56
C ALA A 169 10.59 15.88 9.59
N VAL A 170 9.42 15.30 9.92
CA VAL A 170 8.54 15.82 10.98
C VAL A 170 9.21 15.72 12.36
N LEU A 171 9.91 14.61 12.64
CA LEU A 171 10.72 14.44 13.85
C LEU A 171 11.76 15.56 13.94
N ASN A 172 12.53 15.78 12.88
CA ASN A 172 13.54 16.83 12.81
C ASN A 172 12.93 18.21 13.06
N LYS A 173 11.79 18.52 12.45
CA LYS A 173 11.12 19.82 12.61
C LYS A 173 10.60 20.03 14.03
N LEU A 174 9.83 19.08 14.57
CA LEU A 174 9.18 19.25 15.87
C LEU A 174 10.18 19.22 17.03
N ALA A 175 11.19 18.38 16.95
CA ALA A 175 12.23 18.27 17.98
C ALA A 175 13.43 19.21 17.72
N LYS A 176 13.43 19.97 16.61
CA LYS A 176 14.55 20.80 16.15
C LYS A 176 15.86 20.02 15.98
N PHE A 177 15.72 18.79 15.46
CA PHE A 177 16.87 17.92 15.20
C PHE A 177 17.51 18.24 13.84
N ASN A 178 18.73 17.77 13.68
CA ASN A 178 19.44 17.73 12.41
C ASN A 178 19.99 16.31 12.19
N THR A 179 19.05 15.33 12.01
CA THR A 179 19.43 13.97 11.66
C THR A 179 19.48 13.83 10.15
N LEU A 180 20.36 12.95 9.66
CA LEU A 180 20.44 12.63 8.24
C LEU A 180 19.39 11.56 7.89
N ALA A 181 18.77 11.70 6.74
CA ALA A 181 17.83 10.72 6.22
C ALA A 181 18.51 9.85 5.15
N VAL A 182 18.61 8.54 5.40
CA VAL A 182 19.30 7.57 4.54
C VAL A 182 18.27 6.75 3.76
N PRO A 183 18.26 6.77 2.41
CA PRO A 183 17.28 6.07 1.59
C PRO A 183 17.60 4.58 1.46
N TYR A 184 16.54 3.75 1.54
CA TYR A 184 16.56 2.31 1.27
C TYR A 184 15.45 1.94 0.28
N LYS A 185 15.63 0.83 -0.45
CA LYS A 185 14.60 0.29 -1.35
C LYS A 185 13.34 -0.19 -0.59
N GLY A 186 13.42 -0.35 0.73
CA GLY A 186 12.33 -0.76 1.60
C GLY A 186 12.78 -0.91 3.05
N ILE A 187 11.83 -0.83 3.98
CA ILE A 187 12.06 -0.83 5.44
C ILE A 187 12.86 -2.05 5.95
N PRO A 188 12.70 -3.29 5.44
CA PRO A 188 13.50 -4.42 5.93
C PRO A 188 15.01 -4.21 5.82
N LEU A 189 15.48 -3.46 4.81
CA LEU A 189 16.90 -3.12 4.66
C LEU A 189 17.36 -2.12 5.73
N ALA A 190 16.56 -1.09 6.00
CA ALA A 190 16.84 -0.14 7.08
C ALA A 190 16.84 -0.84 8.47
N ILE A 191 15.92 -1.77 8.72
CA ILE A 191 15.91 -2.59 9.94
C ILE A 191 17.24 -3.33 10.12
N ASN A 192 17.74 -3.97 9.08
CA ASN A 192 19.01 -4.70 9.14
C ASN A 192 20.18 -3.77 9.49
N ASP A 193 20.21 -2.58 8.92
CA ASP A 193 21.27 -1.61 9.17
C ASP A 193 21.19 -0.95 10.56
N VAL A 194 19.97 -0.78 11.14
CA VAL A 194 19.83 -0.40 12.55
C VAL A 194 20.35 -1.52 13.46
N ILE A 195 20.02 -2.79 13.18
CA ILE A 195 20.52 -3.94 13.95
C ILE A 195 22.04 -4.04 13.87
N ALA A 196 22.62 -3.79 12.70
CA ALA A 196 24.06 -3.77 12.49
C ALA A 196 24.75 -2.54 13.10
N GLY A 197 24.00 -1.49 13.45
CA GLY A 197 24.56 -0.22 13.96
C GLY A 197 25.16 0.67 12.86
N VAL A 198 24.77 0.47 11.60
CA VAL A 198 25.16 1.31 10.46
C VAL A 198 24.40 2.64 10.48
N ILE A 199 23.14 2.61 10.88
CA ILE A 199 22.30 3.78 11.14
C ILE A 199 21.68 3.68 12.55
N ASP A 200 21.28 4.81 13.13
CA ASP A 200 20.84 4.89 14.52
C ASP A 200 19.39 4.48 14.71
N PHE A 201 18.50 4.87 13.79
CA PHE A 201 17.06 4.64 13.93
C PHE A 201 16.34 4.48 12.59
N THR A 202 15.11 3.98 12.65
CA THR A 202 14.17 3.95 11.51
C THR A 202 12.73 4.01 11.99
N PHE A 203 11.81 4.39 11.10
CA PHE A 203 10.38 4.24 11.31
C PHE A 203 9.88 2.98 10.59
N VAL A 204 9.30 2.05 11.36
CA VAL A 204 8.92 0.69 10.94
C VAL A 204 7.41 0.53 11.04
N ASP A 205 6.79 -0.21 10.13
CA ASP A 205 5.38 -0.61 10.29
C ASP A 205 5.19 -1.43 11.57
N MET A 206 4.00 -1.33 12.18
CA MET A 206 3.68 -1.89 13.48
C MET A 206 3.96 -3.40 13.56
N GLY A 207 3.62 -4.17 12.52
CA GLY A 207 3.80 -5.62 12.52
C GLY A 207 5.28 -6.02 12.60
N ASN A 208 6.12 -5.41 11.76
CA ASN A 208 7.57 -5.62 11.82
C ASN A 208 8.16 -5.08 13.14
N ALA A 209 7.69 -3.94 13.64
CA ALA A 209 8.16 -3.39 14.91
C ALA A 209 7.91 -4.35 16.09
N ILE A 210 6.70 -4.92 16.18
CA ILE A 210 6.37 -5.93 17.20
C ILE A 210 7.28 -7.16 17.07
N ALA A 211 7.50 -7.65 15.84
CA ALA A 211 8.36 -8.82 15.61
C ALA A 211 9.81 -8.54 16.04
N GLN A 212 10.36 -7.38 15.70
CA GLN A 212 11.74 -7.01 16.07
C GLN A 212 11.90 -6.77 17.58
N ALA A 213 10.90 -6.16 18.22
CA ALA A 213 10.92 -5.94 19.68
C ALA A 213 10.81 -7.25 20.44
N LYS A 214 9.88 -8.15 20.05
CA LYS A 214 9.77 -9.51 20.64
C LYS A 214 11.03 -10.35 20.40
N GLY A 215 11.68 -10.17 19.25
CA GLY A 215 12.94 -10.84 18.93
C GLY A 215 14.16 -10.26 19.66
N GLY A 216 13.99 -9.21 20.49
CA GLY A 216 15.06 -8.57 21.25
C GLY A 216 16.13 -7.89 20.39
N LYS A 217 15.83 -7.55 19.14
CA LYS A 217 16.78 -6.93 18.20
C LYS A 217 16.68 -5.41 18.20
N LEU A 218 15.47 -4.87 18.24
CA LEU A 218 15.19 -3.46 18.28
C LEU A 218 14.31 -3.09 19.48
N ARG A 219 14.37 -1.81 19.86
CA ARG A 219 13.54 -1.19 20.90
C ARG A 219 12.64 -0.15 20.26
N ALA A 220 11.32 -0.23 20.57
CA ALA A 220 10.37 0.81 20.22
C ALA A 220 10.51 2.00 21.19
N LEU A 221 10.54 3.20 20.63
CA LEU A 221 10.56 4.46 21.39
C LEU A 221 9.22 5.20 21.37
N GLY A 222 8.37 4.90 20.39
CA GLY A 222 7.03 5.47 20.27
C GLY A 222 6.41 5.25 18.90
N ILE A 223 5.10 5.49 18.82
CA ILE A 223 4.29 5.33 17.60
C ILE A 223 3.90 6.68 17.02
N THR A 224 3.71 6.74 15.69
CA THR A 224 3.40 7.99 14.97
C THR A 224 1.94 8.44 15.09
N ALA A 225 1.11 7.75 15.86
CA ALA A 225 -0.29 8.12 16.12
C ALA A 225 -0.41 9.25 17.16
N VAL A 226 -1.58 9.91 17.17
CA VAL A 226 -1.93 10.91 18.19
C VAL A 226 -2.16 10.26 19.57
N LYS A 227 -2.61 9.00 19.61
CA LYS A 227 -2.90 8.25 20.83
C LYS A 227 -2.19 6.90 20.79
N ARG A 228 -1.95 6.33 21.99
CA ARG A 228 -1.39 4.99 22.11
C ARG A 228 -2.28 3.94 21.44
N SER A 229 -1.64 2.91 20.89
CA SER A 229 -2.35 1.76 20.34
C SER A 229 -2.70 0.76 21.46
N PRO A 230 -3.93 0.24 21.50
CA PRO A 230 -4.29 -0.82 22.46
C PRO A 230 -3.50 -2.12 22.21
N LEU A 231 -2.93 -2.31 21.03
CA LEU A 231 -2.09 -3.46 20.71
C LEU A 231 -0.73 -3.42 21.43
N VAL A 232 -0.21 -2.22 21.68
CA VAL A 232 1.10 -1.95 22.33
C VAL A 232 0.95 -0.80 23.32
N PRO A 233 0.18 -0.97 24.41
CA PRO A 233 -0.18 0.12 25.32
C PRO A 233 1.04 0.74 26.04
N ASP A 234 2.12 -0.01 26.14
CA ASP A 234 3.38 0.46 26.73
C ASP A 234 4.20 1.36 25.81
N TRP A 235 3.89 1.38 24.49
CA TRP A 235 4.58 2.26 23.56
C TRP A 235 3.89 3.61 23.51
N PRO A 236 4.60 4.71 23.87
CA PRO A 236 3.97 6.03 23.87
C PRO A 236 3.62 6.50 22.46
N ALA A 237 2.62 7.36 22.35
CA ALA A 237 2.43 8.15 21.15
C ALA A 237 3.49 9.25 21.08
N LEU A 238 4.13 9.45 19.93
CA LEU A 238 5.10 10.54 19.76
C LEU A 238 4.46 11.90 20.04
N ALA A 239 3.16 12.04 19.78
CA ALA A 239 2.37 13.23 20.07
C ALA A 239 2.30 13.57 21.57
N GLU A 240 2.54 12.63 22.49
CA GLU A 240 2.59 12.89 23.94
C GLU A 240 3.76 13.83 24.33
N VAL A 241 4.82 13.77 23.54
CA VAL A 241 6.06 14.56 23.75
C VAL A 241 6.24 15.61 22.66
N MET A 242 5.77 15.34 21.46
CA MET A 242 5.85 16.23 20.28
C MET A 242 4.45 16.48 19.71
N PRO A 243 3.66 17.41 20.30
CA PRO A 243 2.35 17.77 19.77
C PRO A 243 2.41 18.10 18.26
N GLY A 244 1.46 17.56 17.50
CA GLY A 244 1.43 17.69 16.03
C GLY A 244 2.09 16.53 15.28
N PHE A 245 2.66 15.55 15.96
CA PHE A 245 3.10 14.32 15.32
C PHE A 245 1.88 13.43 15.05
N ASP A 246 1.43 13.39 13.81
CA ASP A 246 0.29 12.57 13.35
C ASP A 246 0.54 12.08 11.93
N ILE A 247 1.12 10.89 11.82
CA ILE A 247 1.40 10.25 10.54
C ILE A 247 0.81 8.84 10.53
N THR A 248 -0.12 8.62 9.61
CA THR A 248 -0.77 7.34 9.37
C THR A 248 -0.51 6.91 7.93
N ALA A 249 -0.02 5.70 7.76
CA ALA A 249 0.05 5.03 6.46
C ALA A 249 -1.28 4.32 6.18
N TRP A 250 -1.63 4.14 4.91
CA TRP A 250 -2.83 3.40 4.52
C TRP A 250 -2.58 2.55 3.28
N PHE A 251 -3.44 1.55 3.09
CA PHE A 251 -3.38 0.58 2.01
C PHE A 251 -4.69 0.56 1.23
N ALA A 252 -4.58 0.38 -0.08
CA ALA A 252 -5.72 0.29 -0.99
C ALA A 252 -5.43 -0.66 -2.16
N VAL A 253 -6.48 -1.22 -2.73
CA VAL A 253 -6.41 -1.87 -4.04
C VAL A 253 -6.87 -0.88 -5.09
N MET A 254 -6.08 -0.75 -6.14
CA MET A 254 -6.33 0.10 -7.30
C MET A 254 -6.07 -0.71 -8.58
N GLY A 255 -6.63 -0.27 -9.68
CA GLY A 255 -6.30 -0.83 -10.99
C GLY A 255 -5.98 0.28 -12.00
N PRO A 256 -5.67 -0.04 -13.26
CA PRO A 256 -5.45 0.95 -14.30
C PRO A 256 -6.70 1.80 -14.51
N ALA A 257 -6.55 3.02 -14.98
CA ALA A 257 -7.68 3.88 -15.31
C ALA A 257 -8.64 3.20 -16.31
N GLY A 258 -9.96 3.38 -16.12
CA GLY A 258 -10.96 2.87 -17.05
C GLY A 258 -11.37 1.41 -16.87
N MET A 259 -11.15 0.81 -15.69
CA MET A 259 -11.67 -0.53 -15.40
C MET A 259 -13.21 -0.58 -15.51
N PRO A 260 -13.78 -1.70 -16.03
CA PRO A 260 -15.22 -1.90 -16.08
C PRO A 260 -15.86 -1.83 -14.69
N LYS A 261 -17.01 -1.17 -14.61
CA LYS A 261 -17.69 -0.94 -13.33
C LYS A 261 -18.08 -2.24 -12.61
N ASP A 262 -18.54 -3.24 -13.34
CA ASP A 262 -18.93 -4.54 -12.80
C ASP A 262 -17.73 -5.30 -12.18
N VAL A 263 -16.53 -5.17 -12.77
CA VAL A 263 -15.28 -5.71 -12.23
C VAL A 263 -14.90 -4.99 -10.93
N VAL A 264 -14.99 -3.67 -10.92
CA VAL A 264 -14.71 -2.84 -9.73
C VAL A 264 -15.68 -3.16 -8.61
N ASP A 265 -16.98 -3.21 -8.90
CA ASP A 265 -18.04 -3.50 -7.92
C ASP A 265 -17.86 -4.90 -7.31
N LYS A 266 -17.52 -5.91 -8.15
CA LYS A 266 -17.27 -7.27 -7.68
C LYS A 266 -16.04 -7.34 -6.75
N LEU A 267 -14.93 -6.73 -7.14
CA LEU A 267 -13.73 -6.66 -6.30
C LEU A 267 -14.02 -5.92 -4.99
N ASN A 268 -14.64 -4.74 -5.06
CA ASN A 268 -14.96 -3.94 -3.89
C ASN A 268 -15.87 -4.69 -2.91
N SER A 269 -16.97 -5.28 -3.40
CA SER A 269 -17.89 -6.03 -2.54
C SER A 269 -17.21 -7.22 -1.87
N THR A 270 -16.38 -7.96 -2.61
CA THR A 270 -15.63 -9.11 -2.08
C THR A 270 -14.60 -8.66 -1.04
N ILE A 271 -13.80 -7.63 -1.32
CA ILE A 271 -12.82 -7.08 -0.37
C ILE A 271 -13.52 -6.59 0.91
N ASN A 272 -14.61 -5.84 0.78
CA ASN A 272 -15.35 -5.35 1.94
C ASN A 272 -16.00 -6.49 2.76
N GLN A 273 -16.41 -7.60 2.13
CA GLN A 273 -16.86 -8.79 2.85
C GLN A 273 -15.72 -9.43 3.64
N ILE A 274 -14.52 -9.57 3.03
CA ILE A 274 -13.32 -10.09 3.70
C ILE A 274 -12.95 -9.22 4.90
N LEU A 275 -12.94 -7.90 4.74
CA LEU A 275 -12.61 -6.95 5.82
C LEU A 275 -13.59 -6.99 7.01
N ARG A 276 -14.81 -7.51 6.82
CA ARG A 276 -15.81 -7.68 7.89
C ARG A 276 -15.67 -9.01 8.63
N GLN A 277 -14.96 -9.99 8.08
CA GLN A 277 -14.74 -11.28 8.74
C GLN A 277 -13.90 -11.11 10.01
N ALA A 278 -14.35 -11.65 11.13
CA ALA A 278 -13.66 -11.50 12.41
C ALA A 278 -12.22 -12.01 12.35
N GLU A 279 -12.00 -13.21 11.81
CA GLU A 279 -10.66 -13.80 11.68
C GLU A 279 -9.71 -12.92 10.85
N PHE A 280 -10.19 -12.32 9.77
CA PHE A 280 -9.35 -11.44 8.94
C PHE A 280 -9.05 -10.12 9.65
N ARG A 281 -10.03 -9.55 10.34
CA ARG A 281 -9.84 -8.35 11.18
C ARG A 281 -8.82 -8.58 12.28
N ASP A 282 -8.88 -9.73 12.95
CA ASP A 282 -7.94 -10.09 14.00
C ASP A 282 -6.50 -10.24 13.46
N LYS A 283 -6.36 -10.83 12.25
CA LYS A 283 -5.07 -10.89 11.56
C LYS A 283 -4.52 -9.50 11.21
N LEU A 284 -5.35 -8.59 10.70
CA LEU A 284 -4.95 -7.20 10.44
C LEU A 284 -4.59 -6.49 11.76
N ALA A 285 -5.44 -6.61 12.78
CA ALA A 285 -5.23 -5.99 14.08
C ALA A 285 -3.93 -6.46 14.75
N SER A 286 -3.59 -7.76 14.65
CA SER A 286 -2.32 -8.30 15.18
C SER A 286 -1.08 -7.71 14.50
N SER A 287 -1.24 -7.18 13.30
CA SER A 287 -0.21 -6.43 12.56
C SER A 287 -0.30 -4.91 12.76
N GLY A 288 -1.19 -4.45 13.65
CA GLY A 288 -1.41 -3.03 13.92
C GLY A 288 -2.11 -2.28 12.78
N ILE A 289 -2.88 -2.99 11.96
CA ILE A 289 -3.65 -2.42 10.85
C ILE A 289 -5.12 -2.34 11.26
N ALA A 290 -5.67 -1.14 11.29
CA ALA A 290 -7.09 -0.92 11.46
C ALA A 290 -7.79 -1.07 10.10
N PRO A 291 -8.80 -1.96 9.96
CA PRO A 291 -9.53 -2.10 8.70
C PRO A 291 -10.19 -0.78 8.27
N MET A 292 -10.08 -0.44 7.00
CA MET A 292 -10.64 0.79 6.42
C MET A 292 -11.51 0.43 5.19
N PRO A 293 -12.67 -0.23 5.37
CA PRO A 293 -13.54 -0.58 4.27
C PRO A 293 -14.11 0.69 3.64
N MET A 294 -13.87 0.86 2.34
CA MET A 294 -14.36 2.00 1.54
C MET A 294 -15.05 1.52 0.28
N THR A 295 -16.09 2.24 -0.15
CA THR A 295 -16.64 2.11 -1.50
C THR A 295 -15.70 2.72 -2.53
N PRO A 296 -15.82 2.38 -3.83
CA PRO A 296 -15.01 3.01 -4.88
C PRO A 296 -15.15 4.54 -4.90
N GLU A 297 -16.34 5.05 -4.63
CA GLU A 297 -16.61 6.50 -4.53
C GLU A 297 -15.89 7.14 -3.34
N GLN A 298 -15.91 6.48 -2.19
CA GLN A 298 -15.23 6.98 -0.99
C GLN A 298 -13.71 7.05 -1.22
N ILE A 299 -13.10 6.02 -1.80
CA ILE A 299 -11.65 6.03 -2.03
C ILE A 299 -11.26 6.99 -3.14
N LYS A 300 -12.09 7.16 -4.16
CA LYS A 300 -11.91 8.17 -5.21
C LYS A 300 -11.82 9.58 -4.64
N ASN A 301 -12.62 9.88 -3.61
CA ASN A 301 -12.60 11.18 -2.93
C ASN A 301 -11.49 11.28 -1.86
N PHE A 302 -11.11 10.14 -1.27
CA PHE A 302 -10.06 10.07 -0.25
C PHE A 302 -8.66 10.34 -0.81
N VAL A 303 -8.31 9.77 -1.97
CA VAL A 303 -6.97 9.93 -2.57
C VAL A 303 -6.58 11.40 -2.79
N PRO A 304 -7.41 12.27 -3.38
CA PRO A 304 -7.08 13.71 -3.52
C PRO A 304 -6.88 14.42 -2.17
N SER A 305 -7.67 14.09 -1.14
CA SER A 305 -7.51 14.68 0.19
C SER A 305 -6.19 14.24 0.84
N GLU A 306 -5.79 12.99 0.64
CA GLU A 306 -4.49 12.49 1.09
C GLU A 306 -3.33 13.12 0.32
N VAL A 307 -3.44 13.31 -1.00
CA VAL A 307 -2.44 14.07 -1.76
C VAL A 307 -2.23 15.46 -1.16
N ALA A 308 -3.31 16.19 -0.87
CA ALA A 308 -3.24 17.52 -0.27
C ALA A 308 -2.61 17.48 1.14
N LYS A 309 -2.97 16.49 1.97
CA LYS A 309 -2.41 16.27 3.31
C LYS A 309 -0.88 16.04 3.25
N TRP A 310 -0.43 15.14 2.36
CA TRP A 310 0.99 14.82 2.26
C TRP A 310 1.82 15.98 1.68
N LEU A 311 1.27 16.74 0.74
CA LEU A 311 1.89 17.99 0.26
C LEU A 311 2.06 19.00 1.39
N GLN A 312 1.04 19.17 2.25
CA GLN A 312 1.12 20.07 3.39
C GLN A 312 2.15 19.59 4.42
N LEU A 313 2.16 18.29 4.76
CA LEU A 313 3.14 17.71 5.68
C LEU A 313 4.58 17.91 5.19
N ALA A 314 4.84 17.63 3.90
CA ALA A 314 6.16 17.83 3.32
C ALA A 314 6.60 19.30 3.32
N LYS A 315 5.68 20.20 2.93
CA LYS A 315 5.91 21.66 3.00
C LYS A 315 6.23 22.09 4.43
N ASP A 316 5.43 21.66 5.39
CA ASP A 316 5.62 21.99 6.80
C ASP A 316 6.91 21.44 7.36
N ALA A 317 7.38 20.30 6.89
CA ALA A 317 8.65 19.70 7.25
C ALA A 317 9.85 20.22 6.42
N ASN A 318 9.64 21.22 5.54
CA ASN A 318 10.66 21.80 4.63
C ASN A 318 11.32 20.75 3.72
N ILE A 319 10.61 19.67 3.36
CA ILE A 319 11.13 18.66 2.43
C ILE A 319 11.16 19.27 1.03
N GLN A 320 12.30 19.12 0.36
CA GLN A 320 12.45 19.47 -1.06
C GLN A 320 12.28 18.21 -1.90
N PRO A 321 11.44 18.22 -2.96
CA PRO A 321 11.35 17.09 -3.88
C PRO A 321 12.69 16.76 -4.53
N GLU A 322 13.00 15.49 -4.67
CA GLU A 322 14.24 14.95 -5.25
C GLU A 322 14.04 14.29 -6.62
#